data_4446ce40226d163632cdd58d41ca48e3
#
_entry.id   4446ce40226d163632cdd58d41ca48e3
#
_cell.length_a   1.000
_cell.length_b   1.000
_cell.length_c   1.000
_cell.angle_alpha   90.00
_cell.angle_beta   90.00
_cell.angle_gamma   90.00
#
_symmetry.space_group_name_H-M   'P 1'
#
loop_
_entity.id
_entity.type
_entity.pdbx_description
1 polymer ?
#
loop_
_entity_poly.entity_id
_entity_poly.type
_entity_poly.pdbx_seq_one_letter_code
_entity_poly.pdbx_strand_id
1 'polypeptide(L)'
;MSLVLRKGCKQVIIGARELAHITGGTLTGDENLNVTGVMTDSRSPGAGPDMLFIALRGPNHDGHKFIEPLYARGVRLFLIDSLPSGHGEMAGAAFVKVTDTLYALQCMAKWRRESFRGRVIAVTGSAGKTIVKEWLAGVMSTSRSVIRSPKSYNSQVGVALSLLNLDDSYEIAVIEAGISRPGEMERLARIIMPDVVIITNRSEERRVGKECRSRW
;
A
#
# COMPACT_ATOMS: atom_id res chain seq x y z
N MET A 1 -9.26 -3.36 -4.22
CA MET A 1 -9.15 -2.17 -3.35
C MET A 1 -8.45 -1.10 -4.17
N SER A 2 -9.16 -0.05 -4.54
CA SER A 2 -8.64 0.99 -5.42
C SER A 2 -8.41 2.25 -4.62
N LEU A 3 -7.25 2.82 -4.83
CA LEU A 3 -6.89 4.13 -4.36
C LEU A 3 -7.28 5.12 -5.46
N VAL A 4 -8.50 5.64 -5.38
CA VAL A 4 -8.86 6.85 -6.14
C VAL A 4 -8.41 8.02 -5.28
N LEU A 5 -7.36 8.68 -5.71
CA LEU A 5 -6.87 9.91 -5.08
C LEU A 5 -8.00 10.96 -5.08
N ARG A 6 -8.24 11.61 -3.93
CA ARG A 6 -9.20 12.71 -3.85
C ARG A 6 -8.73 13.85 -4.78
N LYS A 7 -9.65 14.49 -5.49
CA LYS A 7 -9.40 15.74 -6.22
C LYS A 7 -8.77 16.74 -5.26
N GLY A 8 -7.53 17.16 -5.55
CA GLY A 8 -6.81 18.19 -4.77
C GLY A 8 -5.47 17.78 -4.15
N CYS A 9 -5.14 16.46 -4.06
CA CYS A 9 -3.79 16.03 -3.70
C CYS A 9 -2.86 16.16 -4.90
N LYS A 10 -1.61 16.61 -4.69
CA LYS A 10 -0.56 16.46 -5.69
C LYS A 10 -0.40 14.98 -5.99
N GLN A 11 -0.69 14.59 -7.23
CA GLN A 11 -0.63 13.22 -7.68
C GLN A 11 0.81 12.70 -7.52
N VAL A 12 0.96 11.51 -6.95
CA VAL A 12 2.23 10.78 -7.00
C VAL A 12 2.36 10.28 -8.42
N ILE A 13 3.20 10.95 -9.19
CA ILE A 13 3.59 10.46 -10.50
C ILE A 13 4.77 9.52 -10.28
N ILE A 14 4.65 8.28 -10.72
CA ILE A 14 5.76 7.33 -10.74
C ILE A 14 5.95 6.82 -12.17
N GLY A 15 7.17 6.93 -12.67
CA GLY A 15 7.55 6.39 -13.96
C GLY A 15 7.90 4.90 -13.90
N ALA A 16 7.77 4.19 -15.02
CA ALA A 16 8.12 2.77 -15.11
C ALA A 16 9.60 2.51 -14.73
N ARG A 17 10.52 3.37 -15.16
CA ARG A 17 11.95 3.29 -14.78
C ARG A 17 12.16 3.50 -13.28
N GLU A 18 11.51 4.50 -12.71
CA GLU A 18 11.61 4.79 -11.28
C GLU A 18 11.01 3.67 -10.44
N LEU A 19 9.87 3.11 -10.86
CA LEU A 19 9.27 1.94 -10.25
C LEU A 19 10.24 0.75 -10.22
N ALA A 20 10.88 0.45 -11.36
CA ALA A 20 11.88 -0.62 -11.44
C ALA A 20 13.06 -0.37 -10.50
N HIS A 21 13.56 0.86 -10.43
CA HIS A 21 14.66 1.25 -9.54
C HIS A 21 14.28 1.09 -8.05
N ILE A 22 13.13 1.63 -7.63
CA ILE A 22 12.65 1.58 -6.23
C ILE A 22 12.41 0.13 -5.77
N THR A 23 11.88 -0.71 -6.67
CA THR A 23 11.51 -2.09 -6.34
C THR A 23 12.63 -3.10 -6.58
N GLY A 24 13.73 -2.69 -7.22
CA GLY A 24 14.79 -3.59 -7.68
C GLY A 24 14.32 -4.56 -8.76
N GLY A 25 13.27 -4.19 -9.51
CA GLY A 25 12.65 -5.02 -10.52
C GLY A 25 13.29 -4.87 -11.91
N THR A 26 13.00 -5.84 -12.77
CA THR A 26 13.39 -5.78 -14.19
C THR A 26 12.25 -5.22 -15.02
N LEU A 27 12.50 -4.13 -15.74
CA LEU A 27 11.53 -3.49 -16.62
C LEU A 27 11.56 -4.13 -18.01
N THR A 28 10.37 -4.41 -18.55
CA THR A 28 10.14 -4.87 -19.93
C THR A 28 9.00 -4.09 -20.53
N GLY A 29 9.13 -3.61 -21.77
CA GLY A 29 8.12 -2.83 -22.49
C GLY A 29 8.41 -1.33 -22.47
N ASP A 30 7.35 -0.48 -22.48
CA ASP A 30 7.50 0.97 -22.59
C ASP A 30 8.02 1.60 -21.30
N GLU A 31 9.26 2.02 -21.31
CA GLU A 31 9.96 2.62 -20.18
C GLU A 31 9.55 4.07 -19.86
N ASN A 32 8.82 4.73 -20.76
CA ASN A 32 8.40 6.13 -20.62
C ASN A 32 7.01 6.29 -19.98
N LEU A 33 6.36 5.19 -19.64
CA LEU A 33 5.06 5.24 -18.97
C LEU A 33 5.15 5.92 -17.61
N ASN A 34 4.18 6.81 -17.36
CA ASN A 34 3.99 7.45 -16.07
C ASN A 34 2.56 7.22 -15.60
N VAL A 35 2.39 6.96 -14.31
CA VAL A 35 1.09 6.71 -13.67
C VAL A 35 0.90 7.62 -12.47
N THR A 36 -0.37 7.90 -12.15
CA THR A 36 -0.76 8.79 -11.05
C THR A 36 -1.53 8.06 -9.96
N GLY A 37 -1.77 6.76 -10.13
CA GLY A 37 -2.49 5.96 -9.16
C GLY A 37 -2.02 4.51 -9.10
N VAL A 38 -2.30 3.87 -7.99
CA VAL A 38 -1.96 2.46 -7.71
C VAL A 38 -3.22 1.67 -7.39
N MET A 39 -3.34 0.48 -7.95
CA MET A 39 -4.45 -0.43 -7.69
C MET A 39 -3.97 -1.87 -7.48
N THR A 40 -4.66 -2.57 -6.57
CA THR A 40 -4.45 -3.99 -6.28
C THR A 40 -5.72 -4.82 -6.47
N ASP A 41 -6.85 -4.17 -6.80
CA ASP A 41 -8.15 -4.80 -7.05
C ASP A 41 -8.59 -4.51 -8.48
N SER A 42 -8.74 -5.57 -9.27
CA SER A 42 -9.16 -5.49 -10.69
C SER A 42 -10.57 -4.94 -10.89
N ARG A 43 -11.43 -4.97 -9.86
CA ARG A 43 -12.80 -4.46 -9.90
C ARG A 43 -12.89 -2.95 -9.74
N SER A 44 -11.76 -2.29 -9.51
CA SER A 44 -11.71 -0.84 -9.33
C SER A 44 -12.31 -0.10 -10.53
N PRO A 45 -13.25 0.83 -10.32
CA PRO A 45 -13.90 1.56 -11.41
C PRO A 45 -12.94 2.52 -12.14
N GLY A 46 -11.84 2.93 -11.50
CA GLY A 46 -10.84 3.85 -12.05
C GLY A 46 -9.69 3.17 -12.81
N ALA A 47 -9.85 1.90 -13.24
CA ALA A 47 -8.82 1.26 -14.06
C ALA A 47 -8.67 1.96 -15.43
N GLY A 48 -7.46 2.40 -15.74
CA GLY A 48 -7.15 3.14 -16.96
C GLY A 48 -5.64 3.34 -17.14
N PRO A 49 -5.22 4.13 -18.14
CA PRO A 49 -3.81 4.29 -18.49
C PRO A 49 -2.96 4.94 -17.39
N ASP A 50 -3.60 5.73 -16.53
CA ASP A 50 -2.92 6.43 -15.43
C ASP A 50 -2.72 5.58 -14.17
N MET A 51 -3.00 4.27 -14.24
CA MET A 51 -2.95 3.36 -13.09
C MET A 51 -1.84 2.32 -13.22
N LEU A 52 -1.09 2.15 -12.14
CA LEU A 52 -0.26 0.97 -11.91
C LEU A 52 -1.11 -0.14 -11.30
N PHE A 53 -1.15 -1.29 -11.92
CA PHE A 53 -1.71 -2.49 -11.30
C PHE A 53 -0.63 -3.33 -10.67
N ILE A 54 -0.81 -3.68 -9.39
CA ILE A 54 0.08 -4.59 -8.65
C ILE A 54 -0.60 -5.95 -8.54
N ALA A 55 -0.05 -6.96 -9.20
CA ALA A 55 -0.55 -8.32 -9.22
C ALA A 55 -0.13 -9.07 -7.93
N LEU A 56 -0.87 -8.84 -6.84
CA LEU A 56 -0.59 -9.51 -5.57
C LEU A 56 -1.02 -10.98 -5.62
N ARG A 57 -0.21 -11.84 -5.00
CA ARG A 57 -0.57 -13.23 -4.71
C ARG A 57 -0.96 -13.40 -3.25
N GLY A 58 -2.01 -14.14 -3.02
CA GLY A 58 -2.46 -14.59 -1.71
C GLY A 58 -2.79 -16.07 -1.72
N PRO A 59 -3.10 -16.68 -0.57
CA PRO A 59 -3.40 -18.12 -0.49
C PRO A 59 -4.51 -18.58 -1.43
N ASN A 60 -5.52 -17.74 -1.65
CA ASN A 60 -6.70 -18.04 -2.46
C ASN A 60 -6.91 -17.04 -3.61
N HIS A 61 -5.91 -16.23 -3.92
CA HIS A 61 -6.03 -15.15 -4.90
C HIS A 61 -4.74 -14.99 -5.68
N ASP A 62 -4.85 -14.91 -7.01
CA ASP A 62 -3.74 -14.59 -7.89
C ASP A 62 -4.12 -13.40 -8.78
N GLY A 63 -3.48 -12.25 -8.51
CA GLY A 63 -3.69 -11.02 -9.25
C GLY A 63 -3.29 -11.09 -10.72
N HIS A 64 -2.37 -12.00 -11.09
CA HIS A 64 -1.89 -12.11 -12.48
C HIS A 64 -3.00 -12.50 -13.46
N LYS A 65 -4.04 -13.20 -13.01
CA LYS A 65 -5.20 -13.56 -13.83
C LYS A 65 -5.99 -12.35 -14.37
N PHE A 66 -5.75 -11.17 -13.80
CA PHE A 66 -6.46 -9.94 -14.16
C PHE A 66 -5.65 -9.02 -15.06
N ILE A 67 -4.43 -9.38 -15.46
CA ILE A 67 -3.57 -8.53 -16.29
C ILE A 67 -4.23 -8.29 -17.66
N GLU A 68 -4.62 -9.34 -18.38
CA GLU A 68 -5.26 -9.22 -19.68
C GLU A 68 -6.57 -8.41 -19.66
N PRO A 69 -7.53 -8.71 -18.74
CA PRO A 69 -8.73 -7.90 -18.59
C PRO A 69 -8.46 -6.43 -18.26
N LEU A 70 -7.43 -6.13 -17.46
CA LEU A 70 -7.07 -4.76 -17.11
C LEU A 70 -6.35 -4.06 -18.26
N TYR A 71 -5.52 -4.76 -19.02
CA TYR A 71 -4.93 -4.23 -20.23
C TYR A 71 -6.00 -3.83 -21.26
N ALA A 72 -7.04 -4.66 -21.44
CA ALA A 72 -8.20 -4.33 -22.29
C ALA A 72 -8.96 -3.08 -21.80
N ARG A 73 -8.94 -2.80 -20.47
CA ARG A 73 -9.50 -1.57 -19.87
C ARG A 73 -8.57 -0.36 -19.91
N GLY A 74 -7.41 -0.48 -20.56
CA GLY A 74 -6.48 0.62 -20.75
C GLY A 74 -5.32 0.71 -19.75
N VAL A 75 -5.23 -0.16 -18.74
CA VAL A 75 -4.05 -0.21 -17.86
C VAL A 75 -2.82 -0.61 -18.67
N ARG A 76 -1.71 0.09 -18.47
CA ARG A 76 -0.47 -0.12 -19.24
C ARG A 76 0.75 -0.44 -18.38
N LEU A 77 0.75 -0.11 -17.10
CA LEU A 77 1.87 -0.40 -16.19
C LEU A 77 1.48 -1.47 -15.17
N PHE A 78 2.30 -2.52 -15.08
CA PHE A 78 2.04 -3.70 -14.24
C PHE A 78 3.27 -4.03 -13.39
N LEU A 79 3.06 -4.24 -12.07
CA LEU A 79 4.05 -4.80 -11.16
C LEU A 79 3.70 -6.27 -10.92
N ILE A 80 4.60 -7.17 -11.26
CA ILE A 80 4.35 -8.61 -11.38
C ILE A 80 5.51 -9.43 -10.80
N ASP A 81 5.26 -10.70 -10.44
CA ASP A 81 6.32 -11.67 -10.12
C ASP A 81 6.63 -12.62 -11.30
N SER A 82 5.68 -12.77 -12.23
CA SER A 82 5.83 -13.60 -13.42
C SER A 82 5.20 -12.91 -14.63
N LEU A 83 5.90 -12.94 -15.76
CA LEU A 83 5.40 -12.37 -17.02
C LEU A 83 4.17 -13.16 -17.48
N PRO A 84 3.09 -12.49 -17.92
CA PRO A 84 1.94 -13.17 -18.51
C PRO A 84 2.29 -13.75 -19.86
N SER A 85 1.64 -14.86 -20.22
CA SER A 85 1.69 -15.40 -21.57
C SER A 85 1.21 -14.31 -22.56
N GLY A 86 1.89 -14.15 -23.69
CA GLY A 86 1.49 -13.13 -24.68
C GLY A 86 1.84 -11.67 -24.30
N HIS A 87 2.67 -11.43 -23.28
CA HIS A 87 3.08 -10.08 -22.90
C HIS A 87 3.72 -9.29 -24.04
N GLY A 88 4.38 -9.95 -25.00
CA GLY A 88 4.96 -9.32 -26.20
C GLY A 88 3.91 -8.77 -27.17
N GLU A 89 2.67 -9.21 -27.09
CA GLU A 89 1.54 -8.74 -27.92
C GLU A 89 0.81 -7.55 -27.27
N MET A 90 1.12 -7.22 -26.00
CA MET A 90 0.51 -6.11 -25.27
C MET A 90 1.20 -4.78 -25.60
N ALA A 91 0.92 -4.24 -26.81
CA ALA A 91 1.53 -3.01 -27.30
C ALA A 91 1.36 -1.83 -26.33
N GLY A 92 2.45 -1.09 -26.07
CA GLY A 92 2.46 0.08 -25.17
C GLY A 92 2.31 -0.26 -23.70
N ALA A 93 2.40 -1.54 -23.32
CA ALA A 93 2.45 -1.93 -21.92
C ALA A 93 3.89 -2.01 -21.41
N ALA A 94 4.03 -1.83 -20.07
CA ALA A 94 5.28 -2.07 -19.36
C ALA A 94 5.03 -2.99 -18.17
N PHE A 95 5.97 -3.86 -17.94
CA PHE A 95 5.96 -4.85 -16.86
C PHE A 95 7.22 -4.68 -16.02
N VAL A 96 7.04 -4.39 -14.74
CA VAL A 96 8.14 -4.42 -13.77
C VAL A 96 8.07 -5.76 -13.03
N LYS A 97 9.00 -6.64 -13.35
CA LYS A 97 9.09 -7.98 -12.75
C LYS A 97 9.95 -7.94 -11.50
N VAL A 98 9.40 -8.42 -10.39
CA VAL A 98 10.04 -8.51 -9.06
C VAL A 98 9.92 -9.95 -8.52
N THR A 99 10.64 -10.27 -7.46
CA THR A 99 10.54 -11.58 -6.79
C THR A 99 9.31 -11.70 -5.88
N ASP A 100 8.86 -10.59 -5.29
CA ASP A 100 7.72 -10.51 -4.37
C ASP A 100 6.99 -9.17 -4.57
N THR A 101 5.77 -9.22 -5.09
CA THR A 101 4.97 -8.03 -5.38
C THR A 101 4.48 -7.32 -4.12
N LEU A 102 4.29 -8.02 -2.99
CA LEU A 102 3.97 -7.39 -1.71
C LEU A 102 5.18 -6.64 -1.15
N TYR A 103 6.35 -7.24 -1.20
CA TYR A 103 7.58 -6.57 -0.80
C TYR A 103 7.85 -5.33 -1.66
N ALA A 104 7.67 -5.44 -2.97
CA ALA A 104 7.82 -4.31 -3.89
C ALA A 104 6.83 -3.16 -3.58
N LEU A 105 5.58 -3.47 -3.28
CA LEU A 105 4.60 -2.49 -2.79
C LEU A 105 5.07 -1.81 -1.50
N GLN A 106 5.69 -2.56 -0.59
CA GLN A 106 6.25 -2.01 0.67
C GLN A 106 7.47 -1.12 0.40
N CYS A 107 8.32 -1.45 -0.57
CA CYS A 107 9.43 -0.59 -1.01
C CYS A 107 8.91 0.75 -1.56
N MET A 108 7.88 0.74 -2.40
CA MET A 108 7.24 1.95 -2.89
C MET A 108 6.66 2.79 -1.74
N ALA A 109 5.99 2.14 -0.78
CA ALA A 109 5.41 2.80 0.38
C ALA A 109 6.48 3.46 1.26
N LYS A 110 7.62 2.76 1.46
CA LYS A 110 8.77 3.28 2.20
C LYS A 110 9.39 4.48 1.48
N TRP A 111 9.64 4.37 0.17
CA TRP A 111 10.12 5.46 -0.66
C TRP A 111 9.23 6.71 -0.53
N ARG A 112 7.91 6.55 -0.59
CA ARG A 112 6.95 7.64 -0.40
C ARG A 112 7.00 8.21 1.01
N ARG A 113 7.13 7.37 2.04
CA ARG A 113 7.28 7.79 3.43
C ARG A 113 8.55 8.61 3.66
N GLU A 114 9.67 8.21 3.06
CA GLU A 114 10.96 8.90 3.17
C GLU A 114 10.93 10.31 2.55
N SER A 115 10.13 10.51 1.52
CA SER A 115 9.93 11.83 0.90
C SER A 115 8.92 12.72 1.64
N PHE A 116 8.09 12.17 2.53
CA PHE A 116 7.08 12.92 3.28
C PHE A 116 7.72 13.70 4.45
N ARG A 117 7.48 15.00 4.49
CA ARG A 117 8.06 15.92 5.49
C ARG A 117 7.21 16.08 6.75
N GLY A 118 5.94 15.70 6.70
CA GLY A 118 5.02 15.75 7.83
C GLY A 118 5.33 14.69 8.90
N ARG A 119 4.71 14.83 10.07
CA ARG A 119 4.84 13.85 11.15
C ARG A 119 3.93 12.65 10.94
N VAL A 120 4.40 11.45 11.27
CA VAL A 120 3.63 10.22 11.16
C VAL A 120 3.34 9.66 12.54
N ILE A 121 2.05 9.49 12.84
CA ILE A 121 1.55 8.86 14.06
C ILE A 121 1.02 7.48 13.69
N ALA A 122 1.61 6.43 14.26
CA ALA A 122 1.09 5.07 14.12
C ALA A 122 0.13 4.73 15.26
N VAL A 123 -1.03 4.18 14.94
CA VAL A 123 -2.01 3.68 15.92
C VAL A 123 -2.09 2.17 15.81
N THR A 124 -1.76 1.47 16.90
CA THR A 124 -1.78 0.01 16.96
C THR A 124 -2.45 -0.48 18.23
N GLY A 125 -2.59 -1.81 18.38
CA GLY A 125 -3.21 -2.46 19.54
C GLY A 125 -4.21 -3.55 19.15
N SER A 126 -4.79 -4.23 20.12
CA SER A 126 -5.73 -5.34 19.88
C SER A 126 -7.13 -4.85 19.50
N ALA A 127 -7.62 -3.79 20.14
CA ALA A 127 -8.95 -3.21 19.91
C ALA A 127 -8.88 -1.68 19.90
N GLY A 128 -9.88 -1.01 19.34
CA GLY A 128 -10.02 0.45 19.39
C GLY A 128 -9.15 1.25 18.40
N LYS A 129 -8.27 0.63 17.63
CA LYS A 129 -7.36 1.30 16.70
C LYS A 129 -8.08 2.29 15.77
N THR A 130 -9.10 1.84 15.08
CA THR A 130 -9.85 2.66 14.11
C THR A 130 -10.55 3.83 14.79
N ILE A 131 -11.13 3.60 15.97
CA ILE A 131 -11.81 4.66 16.75
C ILE A 131 -10.81 5.74 17.15
N VAL A 132 -9.67 5.33 17.75
CA VAL A 132 -8.62 6.27 18.18
C VAL A 132 -8.04 7.02 16.98
N LYS A 133 -7.77 6.33 15.87
CA LYS A 133 -7.32 6.98 14.63
C LYS A 133 -8.31 8.04 14.14
N GLU A 134 -9.60 7.74 14.09
CA GLU A 134 -10.62 8.69 13.62
C GLU A 134 -10.76 9.90 14.55
N TRP A 135 -10.76 9.68 15.87
CA TRP A 135 -10.84 10.76 16.84
C TRP A 135 -9.60 11.63 16.83
N LEU A 136 -8.43 11.02 16.81
CA LEU A 136 -7.15 11.76 16.74
C LEU A 136 -7.07 12.63 15.49
N ALA A 137 -7.39 12.04 14.33
CA ALA A 137 -7.42 12.78 13.08
C ALA A 137 -8.47 13.90 13.11
N GLY A 138 -9.66 13.66 13.67
CA GLY A 138 -10.72 14.65 13.83
C GLY A 138 -10.27 15.85 14.68
N VAL A 139 -9.70 15.59 15.85
CA VAL A 139 -9.21 16.63 16.76
C VAL A 139 -8.06 17.41 16.11
N MET A 140 -7.08 16.75 15.52
CA MET A 140 -5.94 17.42 14.90
C MET A 140 -6.32 18.22 13.65
N SER A 141 -7.35 17.80 12.92
CA SER A 141 -7.83 18.49 11.71
C SER A 141 -8.45 19.86 11.99
N THR A 142 -8.68 20.22 13.25
CA THR A 142 -9.16 21.58 13.64
C THR A 142 -8.10 22.65 13.47
N SER A 143 -6.81 22.27 13.47
CA SER A 143 -5.68 23.22 13.46
C SER A 143 -4.55 22.84 12.51
N ARG A 144 -4.57 21.64 11.95
CA ARG A 144 -3.53 21.09 11.08
C ARG A 144 -4.11 20.39 9.86
N SER A 145 -3.34 20.30 8.79
CA SER A 145 -3.68 19.45 7.64
C SER A 145 -3.33 17.99 7.96
N VAL A 146 -4.35 17.13 8.02
CA VAL A 146 -4.20 15.74 8.45
C VAL A 146 -4.67 14.76 7.38
N ILE A 147 -3.82 13.80 7.07
CA ILE A 147 -4.21 12.59 6.32
C ILE A 147 -4.28 11.38 7.25
N ARG A 148 -5.20 10.46 7.01
CA ARG A 148 -5.30 9.21 7.79
C ARG A 148 -5.55 8.00 6.91
N SER A 149 -5.18 6.82 7.41
CA SER A 149 -5.50 5.55 6.76
C SER A 149 -6.99 5.45 6.45
N PRO A 150 -7.39 5.14 5.19
CA PRO A 150 -8.79 4.96 4.84
C PRO A 150 -9.39 3.76 5.57
N LYS A 151 -10.60 3.89 6.10
CA LYS A 151 -11.30 2.76 6.76
C LYS A 151 -10.39 2.05 7.76
N SER A 152 -10.36 0.70 7.72
CA SER A 152 -9.48 -0.16 8.54
C SER A 152 -8.31 -0.72 7.70
N TYR A 153 -7.65 0.15 6.91
CA TYR A 153 -6.46 -0.23 6.11
C TYR A 153 -5.25 -0.44 7.03
N ASN A 154 -5.25 -1.53 7.77
CA ASN A 154 -4.26 -1.84 8.81
C ASN A 154 -3.41 -3.08 8.51
N SER A 155 -3.70 -3.82 7.43
CA SER A 155 -2.89 -4.95 6.96
C SER A 155 -1.62 -4.47 6.24
N GLN A 156 -0.70 -5.38 5.95
CA GLN A 156 0.53 -5.07 5.20
C GLN A 156 0.26 -4.35 3.87
N VAL A 157 -0.77 -4.78 3.12
CA VAL A 157 -1.20 -4.11 1.88
C VAL A 157 -1.88 -2.78 2.19
N GLY A 158 -2.79 -2.74 3.17
CA GLY A 158 -3.55 -1.54 3.52
C GLY A 158 -2.67 -0.41 4.03
N VAL A 159 -1.68 -0.72 4.87
CA VAL A 159 -0.69 0.25 5.36
C VAL A 159 0.14 0.79 4.21
N ALA A 160 0.66 -0.07 3.34
CA ALA A 160 1.46 0.36 2.20
C ALA A 160 0.65 1.28 1.26
N LEU A 161 -0.60 0.93 0.95
CA LEU A 161 -1.49 1.79 0.16
C LEU A 161 -1.80 3.12 0.88
N SER A 162 -1.92 3.12 2.22
CA SER A 162 -2.14 4.36 2.98
C SER A 162 -0.94 5.30 2.89
N LEU A 163 0.28 4.76 2.96
CA LEU A 163 1.51 5.53 2.85
C LEU A 163 1.72 6.12 1.44
N LEU A 164 1.30 5.42 0.39
CA LEU A 164 1.36 5.94 -0.98
C LEU A 164 0.47 7.18 -1.21
N ASN A 165 -0.48 7.47 -0.31
CA ASN A 165 -1.28 8.69 -0.35
C ASN A 165 -0.65 9.90 0.34
N LEU A 166 0.49 9.75 0.96
CA LEU A 166 1.16 10.85 1.62
C LEU A 166 1.58 11.89 0.57
N ASP A 167 1.37 13.16 0.87
CA ASP A 167 1.92 14.28 0.12
C ASP A 167 2.22 15.46 1.04
N ASP A 168 3.05 16.39 0.58
CA ASP A 168 3.54 17.52 1.39
C ASP A 168 2.48 18.58 1.70
N SER A 169 1.24 18.43 1.24
CA SER A 169 0.11 19.27 1.66
C SER A 169 -0.38 18.94 3.07
N TYR A 170 0.02 17.77 3.60
CA TYR A 170 -0.32 17.33 4.94
C TYR A 170 0.85 17.51 5.91
N GLU A 171 0.54 18.06 7.08
CA GLU A 171 1.49 18.21 8.18
C GLU A 171 1.56 16.95 9.06
N ILE A 172 0.47 16.17 9.11
CA ILE A 172 0.34 14.99 9.96
C ILE A 172 -0.31 13.86 9.19
N ALA A 173 0.27 12.67 9.34
CA ALA A 173 -0.33 11.41 8.88
C ALA A 173 -0.66 10.51 10.07
N VAL A 174 -1.89 9.99 10.14
CA VAL A 174 -2.33 9.03 11.17
C VAL A 174 -2.53 7.67 10.50
N ILE A 175 -1.62 6.74 10.74
CA ILE A 175 -1.58 5.42 10.11
C ILE A 175 -2.01 4.34 11.09
N GLU A 176 -3.03 3.56 10.72
CA GLU A 176 -3.48 2.41 11.49
C GLU A 176 -2.63 1.18 11.15
N ALA A 177 -2.00 0.53 12.15
CA ALA A 177 -1.20 -0.67 11.98
C ALA A 177 -1.83 -1.86 12.73
N GLY A 178 -2.29 -2.86 11.99
CA GLY A 178 -2.81 -4.12 12.52
C GLY A 178 -1.72 -5.18 12.57
N ILE A 179 -1.79 -6.06 13.55
CA ILE A 179 -0.89 -7.19 13.71
C ILE A 179 -1.72 -8.46 13.77
N SER A 180 -1.44 -9.38 12.87
CA SER A 180 -2.11 -10.69 12.82
C SER A 180 -1.15 -11.85 13.05
N ARG A 181 0.13 -11.66 12.76
CA ARG A 181 1.17 -12.69 12.82
C ARG A 181 2.46 -12.16 13.43
N PRO A 182 3.28 -13.02 14.06
CA PRO A 182 4.64 -12.67 14.50
C PRO A 182 5.47 -12.07 13.35
N GLY A 183 6.28 -11.05 13.66
CA GLY A 183 7.14 -10.36 12.69
C GLY A 183 6.45 -9.31 11.80
N GLU A 184 5.12 -9.25 11.77
CA GLU A 184 4.41 -8.22 10.98
C GLU A 184 4.63 -6.81 11.52
N MET A 185 4.69 -6.65 12.85
CA MET A 185 4.93 -5.34 13.47
C MET A 185 6.26 -4.76 13.04
N GLU A 186 7.31 -5.56 13.03
CA GLU A 186 8.65 -5.10 12.63
C GLU A 186 8.66 -4.65 11.17
N ARG A 187 8.04 -5.41 10.28
CA ARG A 187 7.88 -5.02 8.86
C ARG A 187 7.10 -3.72 8.70
N LEU A 188 5.97 -3.59 9.39
CA LEU A 188 5.16 -2.37 9.35
C LEU A 188 5.91 -1.17 9.94
N ALA A 189 6.63 -1.33 11.05
CA ALA A 189 7.43 -0.28 11.65
C ALA A 189 8.51 0.23 10.69
N ARG A 190 9.16 -0.67 9.93
CA ARG A 190 10.19 -0.31 8.95
C ARG A 190 9.66 0.52 7.76
N ILE A 191 8.40 0.37 7.36
CA ILE A 191 7.81 1.14 6.27
C ILE A 191 7.07 2.38 6.75
N ILE A 192 6.45 2.34 7.95
CA ILE A 192 5.74 3.49 8.52
C ILE A 192 6.72 4.53 9.04
N MET A 193 7.85 4.10 9.64
CA MET A 193 8.84 4.96 10.31
C MET A 193 8.13 6.05 11.12
N PRO A 194 7.35 5.68 12.17
CA PRO A 194 6.50 6.62 12.89
C PRO A 194 7.34 7.53 13.80
N ASP A 195 6.96 8.80 13.88
CA ASP A 195 7.50 9.75 14.85
C ASP A 195 6.88 9.53 16.25
N VAL A 196 5.61 9.05 16.28
CA VAL A 196 4.85 8.76 17.49
C VAL A 196 4.09 7.45 17.31
N VAL A 197 4.04 6.63 18.35
CA VAL A 197 3.24 5.38 18.38
C VAL A 197 2.22 5.47 19.49
N ILE A 198 0.96 5.20 19.17
CA ILE A 198 -0.14 5.08 20.13
C ILE A 198 -0.58 3.61 20.19
N ILE A 199 -0.50 3.01 21.35
CA ILE A 199 -0.98 1.65 21.63
C ILE A 199 -2.30 1.75 22.36
N THR A 200 -3.41 1.34 21.73
CA THR A 200 -4.76 1.53 22.28
C THR A 200 -5.07 0.54 23.41
N ASN A 201 -4.83 -0.72 23.17
CA ASN A 201 -4.99 -1.79 24.15
C ASN A 201 -4.18 -3.01 23.72
N ARG A 202 -3.56 -3.67 24.67
CA ARG A 202 -2.92 -4.98 24.48
C ARG A 202 -3.66 -6.00 25.31
N SER A 203 -4.70 -6.63 24.74
CA SER A 203 -5.38 -7.73 25.41
C SER A 203 -4.50 -8.98 25.35
N GLU A 204 -4.00 -9.41 26.48
CA GLU A 204 -3.29 -10.69 26.61
C GLU A 204 -4.26 -11.87 26.49
N GLU A 205 -5.55 -11.68 26.79
CA GLU A 205 -6.59 -12.71 26.82
C GLU A 205 -6.77 -13.48 25.50
N ARG A 206 -6.54 -12.85 24.33
CA ARG A 206 -6.60 -13.57 23.05
C ARG A 206 -5.40 -14.48 22.80
N ARG A 207 -4.28 -14.26 23.47
CA ARG A 207 -3.11 -15.14 23.39
C ARG A 207 -3.26 -16.35 24.29
N VAL A 208 -3.78 -16.17 25.51
CA VAL A 208 -3.99 -17.26 26.47
C VAL A 208 -4.91 -18.35 25.90
N GLY A 209 -5.96 -18.00 25.17
CA GLY A 209 -6.87 -18.99 24.56
C GLY A 209 -6.29 -19.78 23.39
N LYS A 210 -5.20 -19.30 22.73
CA LYS A 210 -4.54 -20.00 21.63
C LYS A 210 -3.19 -20.62 22.00
N GLU A 211 -2.54 -20.13 23.01
CA GLU A 211 -1.23 -20.63 23.49
C GLU A 211 -1.34 -21.67 24.60
N CYS A 212 -2.47 -21.76 25.32
CA CYS A 212 -2.71 -22.84 26.27
C CYS A 212 -2.87 -24.25 25.66
N ARG A 213 -2.80 -24.38 24.31
CA ARG A 213 -2.75 -25.68 23.64
C ARG A 213 -1.37 -26.08 23.14
N SER A 214 -0.35 -25.28 23.38
CA SER A 214 1.03 -25.65 23.10
C SER A 214 1.92 -25.33 24.27
N ARG A 215 1.85 -26.24 25.28
CA ARG A 215 2.86 -26.52 26.27
C ARG A 215 3.27 -25.53 27.30
N TRP A 216 2.96 -26.03 28.41
CA TRP A 216 3.97 -26.28 29.46
C TRP A 216 4.55 -27.67 29.30
#